data_1303b37eb95f745b249fcb869d40ecd9
#
_entry.id   1303b37eb95f745b249fcb869d40ecd9
#
_cell.length_a   1.000
_cell.length_b   1.000
_cell.length_c   1.000
_cell.angle_alpha   90.00
_cell.angle_beta   90.00
_cell.angle_gamma   90.00
#
_symmetry.space_group_name_H-M   'P 1'
#
loop_
_entity.id
_entity.type
_entity.pdbx_description
1 polymer ?
#
loop_
_entity_poly.entity_id
_entity_poly.type
_entity_poly.pdbx_seq_one_letter_code
_entity_poly.pdbx_strand_id
1 'polypeptide(L)'
;MNENNTIAFVGCGNLLSSIVSGLIETGYPKEKLWATNRSAQRVNFFKEHVGINAGDDNIEAVSQADVVVLGVKPQQMQAVVKQIAPIVKENKPLVISVAVGVSVELIEKWLG
;
A
#
# COMPACT_ATOMS: atom_id res chain seq x y z
N MET A 1 -3.81 6.72 13.91
CA MET A 1 -4.47 6.56 12.60
C MET A 1 -5.96 6.48 12.84
N ASN A 2 -6.76 7.27 12.16
CA ASN A 2 -8.20 7.23 12.32
C ASN A 2 -8.88 6.74 11.03
N GLU A 3 -10.15 6.38 11.12
CA GLU A 3 -10.91 5.79 10.01
C GLU A 3 -11.24 6.74 8.87
N ASN A 4 -10.83 8.03 8.96
CA ASN A 4 -10.95 8.97 7.86
C ASN A 4 -9.71 8.95 6.97
N ASN A 5 -8.64 8.29 7.40
CA ASN A 5 -7.41 8.20 6.61
C ASN A 5 -7.58 7.21 5.47
N THR A 6 -7.09 7.58 4.29
CA THR A 6 -6.98 6.67 3.15
C THR A 6 -5.67 5.91 3.26
N ILE A 7 -5.73 4.59 3.15
CA ILE A 7 -4.57 3.71 3.29
C ILE A 7 -4.32 2.99 1.97
N ALA A 8 -3.10 3.09 1.46
CA ALA A 8 -2.67 2.36 0.27
C ALA A 8 -1.76 1.21 0.68
N PHE A 9 -2.15 -0.01 0.35
CA PHE A 9 -1.38 -1.22 0.57
C PHE A 9 -0.64 -1.56 -0.72
N VAL A 10 0.62 -1.16 -0.79
CA VAL A 10 1.44 -1.32 -2.00
C VAL A 10 2.08 -2.70 -2.00
N GLY A 11 1.79 -3.48 -3.03
CA GLY A 11 2.22 -4.88 -3.10
C GLY A 11 1.38 -5.77 -2.18
N CYS A 12 0.06 -5.66 -2.27
CA CYS A 12 -0.85 -6.35 -1.36
C CYS A 12 -0.93 -7.85 -1.66
N GLY A 13 -0.05 -8.62 -1.03
CA GLY A 13 -0.06 -10.08 -1.05
C GLY A 13 -0.82 -10.64 0.16
N ASN A 14 -0.45 -11.86 0.59
CA ASN A 14 -1.19 -12.56 1.65
C ASN A 14 -1.14 -11.84 3.00
N LEU A 15 0.02 -11.32 3.39
CA LEU A 15 0.17 -10.63 4.68
C LEU A 15 -0.69 -9.36 4.73
N LEU A 16 -0.55 -8.50 3.72
CA LEU A 16 -1.33 -7.25 3.69
C LEU A 16 -2.82 -7.52 3.52
N SER A 17 -3.17 -8.57 2.77
CA SER A 17 -4.56 -9.00 2.61
C SER A 17 -5.19 -9.34 3.96
N SER A 18 -4.45 -10.01 4.85
CA SER A 18 -4.92 -10.31 6.21
C SER A 18 -5.14 -9.05 7.02
N ILE A 19 -4.26 -8.06 6.88
CA ILE A 19 -4.39 -6.77 7.56
C ILE A 19 -5.64 -6.03 7.07
N VAL A 20 -5.86 -6.02 5.75
CA VAL A 20 -7.05 -5.42 5.15
C VAL A 20 -8.32 -6.05 5.72
N SER A 21 -8.36 -7.38 5.75
CA SER A 21 -9.52 -8.11 6.30
C SER A 21 -9.78 -7.74 7.76
N GLY A 22 -8.72 -7.65 8.56
CA GLY A 22 -8.83 -7.25 9.96
C GLY A 22 -9.40 -5.85 10.12
N LEU A 23 -8.96 -4.90 9.30
CA LEU A 23 -9.48 -3.54 9.32
C LEU A 23 -10.97 -3.50 8.97
N ILE A 24 -11.37 -4.23 7.94
CA ILE A 24 -12.78 -4.29 7.51
C ILE A 24 -13.65 -4.87 8.62
N GLU A 25 -13.18 -5.92 9.31
CA GLU A 25 -13.91 -6.53 10.43
C GLU A 25 -14.13 -5.55 11.58
N THR A 26 -13.22 -4.59 11.77
CA THR A 26 -13.38 -3.57 12.81
C THR A 26 -14.25 -2.39 12.37
N GLY A 27 -14.78 -2.43 11.15
CA GLY A 27 -15.64 -1.37 10.62
C GLY A 27 -14.94 -0.28 9.83
N TYR A 28 -13.67 -0.49 9.45
CA TYR A 28 -12.95 0.50 8.65
C TYR A 28 -13.64 0.68 7.28
N PRO A 29 -13.85 1.93 6.82
CA PRO A 29 -14.54 2.17 5.54
C PRO A 29 -13.77 1.57 4.35
N LYS A 30 -14.43 0.71 3.58
CA LYS A 30 -13.80 0.06 2.43
C LYS A 30 -13.34 1.05 1.36
N GLU A 31 -14.07 2.15 1.19
CA GLU A 31 -13.74 3.17 0.20
C GLU A 31 -12.46 3.95 0.54
N LYS A 32 -11.95 3.80 1.74
CA LYS A 32 -10.69 4.40 2.19
C LYS A 32 -9.50 3.45 2.05
N LEU A 33 -9.72 2.25 1.52
CA LEU A 33 -8.67 1.24 1.37
C LEU A 33 -8.33 1.05 -0.10
N TRP A 34 -7.04 1.05 -0.40
CA TRP A 34 -6.49 0.82 -1.74
C TRP A 34 -5.48 -0.32 -1.65
N ALA A 35 -5.51 -1.22 -2.62
CA ALA A 35 -4.55 -2.31 -2.72
C ALA A 35 -3.97 -2.34 -4.12
N THR A 36 -2.65 -2.51 -4.22
CA THR A 36 -2.00 -2.72 -5.51
C THR A 36 -1.40 -4.11 -5.58
N ASN A 37 -1.44 -4.69 -6.77
CA ASN A 37 -0.80 -5.95 -7.06
C ASN A 37 -0.53 -6.03 -8.57
N ARG A 38 0.52 -6.75 -8.95
CA ARG A 38 0.86 -6.94 -10.36
C ARG A 38 -0.07 -7.94 -11.04
N SER A 39 -0.70 -8.81 -10.28
CA SER A 39 -1.59 -9.85 -10.80
C SER A 39 -3.00 -9.30 -10.99
N ALA A 40 -3.50 -9.35 -12.24
CA ALA A 40 -4.88 -8.96 -12.53
C ALA A 40 -5.89 -9.79 -11.73
N GLN A 41 -5.58 -11.07 -11.49
CA GLN A 41 -6.43 -11.96 -10.71
C GLN A 41 -6.56 -11.47 -9.26
N ARG A 42 -5.45 -11.05 -8.65
CA ARG A 42 -5.46 -10.51 -7.29
C ARG A 42 -6.20 -9.17 -7.22
N VAL A 43 -5.99 -8.32 -8.20
CA VAL A 43 -6.70 -7.04 -8.30
C VAL A 43 -8.21 -7.28 -8.36
N ASN A 44 -8.64 -8.19 -9.21
CA ASN A 44 -10.07 -8.53 -9.33
C ASN A 44 -10.63 -9.09 -8.02
N PHE A 45 -9.85 -9.91 -7.32
CA PHE A 45 -10.25 -10.44 -6.02
C PHE A 45 -10.54 -9.30 -5.03
N PHE A 46 -9.66 -8.32 -4.94
CA PHE A 46 -9.86 -7.18 -4.03
C PHE A 46 -11.09 -6.35 -4.41
N LYS A 47 -11.30 -6.13 -5.71
CA LYS A 47 -12.46 -5.35 -6.17
C LYS A 47 -13.77 -6.07 -5.94
N GLU A 48 -13.84 -7.35 -6.31
CA GLU A 48 -15.11 -8.07 -6.38
C GLU A 48 -15.46 -8.79 -5.09
N HIS A 49 -14.49 -9.39 -4.40
CA HIS A 49 -14.75 -10.18 -3.20
C HIS A 49 -14.52 -9.40 -1.92
N VAL A 50 -13.55 -8.49 -1.91
CA VAL A 50 -13.26 -7.67 -0.72
C VAL A 50 -14.02 -6.36 -0.75
N GLY A 51 -14.15 -5.76 -1.93
CA GLY A 51 -14.93 -4.53 -2.10
C GLY A 51 -14.14 -3.25 -1.83
N ILE A 52 -12.81 -3.29 -1.97
CA ILE A 52 -11.96 -2.12 -1.80
C ILE A 52 -11.46 -1.63 -3.16
N ASN A 53 -10.85 -0.45 -3.18
CA ASN A 53 -10.20 0.05 -4.39
C ASN A 53 -8.95 -0.77 -4.67
N ALA A 54 -8.71 -1.12 -5.92
CA ALA A 54 -7.56 -1.94 -6.29
C ALA A 54 -7.12 -1.66 -7.71
N GLY A 55 -5.83 -1.89 -7.98
CA GLY A 55 -5.25 -1.72 -9.30
C GLY A 55 -3.79 -2.14 -9.32
N ASP A 56 -3.15 -1.96 -10.47
CA ASP A 56 -1.73 -2.25 -10.65
C ASP A 56 -0.87 -0.98 -10.67
N ASP A 57 -1.47 0.18 -10.47
CA ASP A 57 -0.78 1.48 -10.50
C ASP A 57 -0.49 1.97 -9.09
N ASN A 58 0.76 1.82 -8.66
CA ASN A 58 1.20 2.27 -7.34
C ASN A 58 1.11 3.78 -7.17
N ILE A 59 1.34 4.53 -8.23
CA ILE A 59 1.29 6.00 -8.18
C ILE A 59 -0.14 6.46 -7.91
N GLU A 60 -1.12 5.86 -8.59
CA GLU A 60 -2.52 6.19 -8.38
C GLU A 60 -2.93 5.93 -6.92
N ALA A 61 -2.58 4.75 -6.40
CA ALA A 61 -2.94 4.39 -5.03
C ALA A 61 -2.28 5.32 -4.01
N VAL A 62 -0.99 5.59 -4.16
CA VAL A 62 -0.22 6.42 -3.22
C VAL A 62 -0.69 7.87 -3.26
N SER A 63 -1.09 8.38 -4.44
CA SER A 63 -1.54 9.77 -4.56
C SER A 63 -2.83 10.05 -3.78
N GLN A 64 -3.61 9.02 -3.44
CA GLN A 64 -4.82 9.13 -2.62
C GLN A 64 -4.54 8.94 -1.13
N ALA A 65 -3.35 8.49 -0.76
CA ALA A 65 -3.11 7.92 0.55
C ALA A 65 -2.62 8.93 1.59
N ASP A 66 -3.14 8.80 2.80
CA ASP A 66 -2.58 9.44 4.00
C ASP A 66 -1.55 8.51 4.65
N VAL A 67 -1.73 7.20 4.44
CA VAL A 67 -0.84 6.16 4.96
C VAL A 67 -0.50 5.20 3.83
N VAL A 68 0.78 4.90 3.67
CA VAL A 68 1.27 3.94 2.68
C VAL A 68 1.91 2.76 3.42
N VAL A 69 1.40 1.56 3.17
CA VAL A 69 1.94 0.32 3.74
C VAL A 69 2.65 -0.44 2.63
N LEU A 70 3.96 -0.62 2.78
CA LEU A 70 4.80 -1.27 1.78
C LEU A 70 4.94 -2.77 2.10
N GLY A 71 4.43 -3.61 1.21
CA GLY A 71 4.47 -5.05 1.36
C GLY A 71 5.06 -5.79 0.17
N VAL A 72 5.74 -5.08 -0.73
CA VAL A 72 6.43 -5.72 -1.85
C VAL A 72 7.63 -6.53 -1.35
N LYS A 73 8.04 -7.51 -2.14
CA LYS A 73 9.19 -8.35 -1.79
C LYS A 73 10.46 -7.51 -1.70
N PRO A 74 11.42 -7.87 -0.82
CA PRO A 74 12.64 -7.07 -0.64
C PRO A 74 13.39 -6.75 -1.92
N GLN A 75 13.45 -7.70 -2.85
CA GLN A 75 14.15 -7.49 -4.13
C GLN A 75 13.46 -6.49 -5.05
N GLN A 76 12.19 -6.17 -4.79
CA GLN A 76 11.42 -5.21 -5.57
C GLN A 76 11.28 -3.85 -4.87
N MET A 77 11.67 -3.79 -3.60
CA MET A 77 11.42 -2.62 -2.74
C MET A 77 12.06 -1.36 -3.30
N GLN A 78 13.32 -1.42 -3.72
CA GLN A 78 14.01 -0.24 -4.21
C GLN A 78 13.31 0.39 -5.41
N ALA A 79 12.93 -0.42 -6.39
CA ALA A 79 12.26 0.08 -7.59
C ALA A 79 10.91 0.72 -7.27
N VAL A 80 10.12 0.06 -6.40
CA VAL A 80 8.80 0.56 -6.02
C VAL A 80 8.92 1.86 -5.22
N VAL A 81 9.82 1.90 -4.24
CA VAL A 81 10.01 3.10 -3.40
C VAL A 81 10.46 4.28 -4.25
N LYS A 82 11.38 4.07 -5.19
CA LYS A 82 11.81 5.13 -6.09
C LYS A 82 10.69 5.58 -7.02
N GLN A 83 9.83 4.67 -7.45
CA GLN A 83 8.68 4.99 -8.29
C GLN A 83 7.72 5.95 -7.59
N ILE A 84 7.44 5.72 -6.32
CA ILE A 84 6.48 6.52 -5.56
C ILE A 84 7.10 7.73 -4.87
N ALA A 85 8.43 7.84 -4.86
CA ALA A 85 9.14 8.89 -4.13
C ALA A 85 8.65 10.31 -4.45
N PRO A 86 8.41 10.70 -5.71
CA PRO A 86 7.92 12.05 -5.99
C PRO A 86 6.59 12.37 -5.31
N ILE A 87 5.66 11.39 -5.30
CA ILE A 87 4.35 11.56 -4.68
C ILE A 87 4.49 11.62 -3.16
N VAL A 88 5.34 10.78 -2.58
CA VAL A 88 5.57 10.76 -1.14
C VAL A 88 6.19 12.08 -0.67
N LYS A 89 7.11 12.64 -1.44
CA LYS A 89 7.71 13.94 -1.12
C LYS A 89 6.69 15.08 -1.13
N GLU A 90 5.77 15.03 -2.08
CA GLU A 90 4.75 16.06 -2.24
C GLU A 90 3.67 15.95 -1.16
N ASN A 91 3.12 14.76 -0.96
CA ASN A 91 1.96 14.54 -0.08
C ASN A 91 2.33 14.21 1.36
N LYS A 92 3.55 13.75 1.59
CA LYS A 92 4.09 13.41 2.92
C LYS A 92 3.20 12.45 3.73
N PRO A 93 2.78 11.31 3.14
CA PRO A 93 2.02 10.32 3.89
C PRO A 93 2.92 9.64 4.94
N LEU A 94 2.29 9.01 5.93
CA LEU A 94 3.01 8.09 6.82
C LEU A 94 3.34 6.83 6.01
N VAL A 95 4.61 6.44 6.01
CA VAL A 95 5.07 5.25 5.29
C VAL A 95 5.45 4.16 6.29
N ILE A 96 4.82 2.99 6.16
CA ILE A 96 5.05 1.83 7.01
C ILE A 96 5.54 0.69 6.13
N SER A 97 6.62 0.02 6.51
CA SER A 97 7.11 -1.15 5.79
C SER A 97 6.92 -2.40 6.64
N VAL A 98 6.41 -3.47 6.02
CA VAL A 98 6.33 -4.80 6.64
C VAL A 98 7.33 -5.78 6.02
N ALA A 99 8.20 -5.29 5.10
CA ALA A 99 9.17 -6.13 4.43
C ALA A 99 10.33 -6.49 5.36
N VAL A 100 10.60 -7.78 5.49
CA VAL A 100 11.72 -8.30 6.28
C VAL A 100 13.02 -8.09 5.51
N GLY A 101 14.07 -7.62 6.20
CA GLY A 101 15.40 -7.47 5.60
C GLY A 101 15.65 -6.16 4.88
N VAL A 102 14.68 -5.23 4.91
CA VAL A 102 14.87 -3.90 4.34
C VAL A 102 14.76 -2.88 5.47
N SER A 103 15.85 -2.15 5.73
CA SER A 103 15.88 -1.21 6.83
C SER A 103 15.11 0.08 6.53
N VAL A 104 14.64 0.74 7.59
CA VAL A 104 13.97 2.04 7.48
C VAL A 104 14.93 3.07 6.88
N GLU A 105 16.19 3.05 7.27
CA GLU A 105 17.21 3.97 6.74
C GLU A 105 17.37 3.83 5.24
N LEU A 106 17.33 2.60 4.73
CA LEU A 106 17.46 2.34 3.30
C LEU A 106 16.25 2.88 2.54
N ILE A 107 15.05 2.66 3.07
CA ILE A 107 13.82 3.18 2.48
C ILE A 107 13.84 4.71 2.46
N GLU A 108 14.24 5.34 3.55
CA GLU A 108 14.36 6.79 3.63
C GLU A 108 15.33 7.33 2.58
N LYS A 109 16.45 6.64 2.37
CA LYS A 109 17.44 7.00 1.36
C LYS A 109 16.83 6.94 -0.05
N TRP A 110 16.07 5.89 -0.34
CA TRP A 110 15.44 5.74 -1.66
C TRP A 110 14.31 6.73 -1.89
N LEU A 111 13.62 7.14 -0.84
CA LEU A 111 12.58 8.16 -0.94
C LEU A 111 13.16 9.56 -1.18
N GLY A 112 14.41 9.74 -0.78
CA GLY A 112 15.09 11.01 -0.91
C GLY A 112 14.81 11.91 0.29
#